data_b84ffc436539965faf8cede539a3425b
#
_entry.id   b84ffc436539965faf8cede539a3425b
#
_cell.length_a   1.000
_cell.length_b   1.000
_cell.length_c   1.000
_cell.angle_alpha   90.00
_cell.angle_beta   90.00
_cell.angle_gamma   90.00
#
_symmetry.space_group_name_H-M   'P 1'
#
loop_
_entity.id
_entity.type
_entity.pdbx_description
1 polymer ?
#
loop_
_entity_poly.entity_id
_entity_poly.type
_entity_poly.pdbx_seq_one_letter_code
_entity_poly.pdbx_strand_id
1 'polypeptide(L)'
;DIQLFYHEKVDFIDEYSTRTRQTFGEGTYAKLKRLKVGIVGCSGTGGVSIEQLMRYAIEEIVLVDPDIIEEKNLNRLIGSRNSDDCLGQAKVEFYKRLIMDTNLGSRVRTFQTNICTSIETLQCLSTCDIILGCMDSASGRNILNRLCTFCLIPYFDMGVSIVADGHGGIEKITTAVHYIQPGKSSLFSRK
;
A
#
# COMPACT_ATOMS: atom_id res chain seq x y z
N ASP A 1 0.30 23.26 25.21
CA ASP A 1 1.45 22.54 24.64
C ASP A 1 1.46 21.12 25.15
N ILE A 2 0.99 20.17 24.32
CA ILE A 2 1.11 18.74 24.62
C ILE A 2 2.42 18.29 23.98
N GLN A 3 3.48 18.23 24.76
CA GLN A 3 4.73 17.58 24.37
C GLN A 3 4.60 16.09 24.66
N LEU A 4 4.32 15.30 23.64
CA LEU A 4 4.42 13.85 23.70
C LEU A 4 5.89 13.46 23.52
N PHE A 5 6.63 13.39 24.60
CA PHE A 5 7.97 12.80 24.63
C PHE A 5 7.85 11.29 24.81
N TYR A 6 7.89 10.56 23.73
CA TYR A 6 8.19 9.13 23.79
C TYR A 6 9.69 8.93 23.59
N HIS A 7 10.42 8.87 24.68
CA HIS A 7 11.77 8.32 24.71
C HIS A 7 11.67 6.83 25.04
N GLU A 8 11.26 6.00 24.10
CA GLU A 8 11.64 4.61 24.17
C GLU A 8 13.05 4.47 23.61
N LYS A 9 13.97 4.00 24.43
CA LYS A 9 15.27 3.51 23.98
C LYS A 9 14.99 2.41 22.96
N VAL A 10 15.37 2.63 21.70
CA VAL A 10 15.41 1.58 20.68
C VAL A 10 16.65 0.75 21.00
N ASP A 11 16.49 -0.29 21.81
CA ASP A 11 17.60 -1.13 22.29
C ASP A 11 18.09 -2.16 21.24
N PHE A 12 17.59 -2.13 20.02
CA PHE A 12 18.05 -3.00 18.94
C PHE A 12 18.42 -2.21 17.69
N ILE A 13 19.72 -2.07 17.46
CA ILE A 13 20.27 -1.60 16.18
C ILE A 13 20.33 -2.79 15.24
N ASP A 14 19.26 -2.98 14.48
CA ASP A 14 19.25 -3.93 13.37
C ASP A 14 20.14 -3.38 12.24
N GLU A 15 21.11 -4.16 11.82
CA GLU A 15 22.11 -3.76 10.82
C GLU A 15 21.45 -3.40 9.47
N TYR A 16 20.36 -4.09 9.08
CA TYR A 16 19.66 -3.85 7.83
C TYR A 16 19.06 -2.43 7.73
N SER A 17 18.71 -1.80 8.84
CA SER A 17 18.10 -0.47 8.86
C SER A 17 19.10 0.68 8.85
N THR A 18 20.40 0.39 8.96
CA THR A 18 21.46 1.39 9.14
C THR A 18 21.40 2.51 8.09
N ARG A 19 21.23 2.18 6.82
CA ARG A 19 21.16 3.19 5.75
C ARG A 19 19.90 4.06 5.85
N THR A 20 18.76 3.46 6.15
CA THR A 20 17.49 4.18 6.35
C THR A 20 17.60 5.16 7.52
N ARG A 21 18.21 4.74 8.62
CA ARG A 21 18.42 5.56 9.82
C ARG A 21 19.42 6.69 9.57
N GLN A 22 20.49 6.42 8.84
CA GLN A 22 21.43 7.47 8.40
C GLN A 22 20.77 8.53 7.54
N THR A 23 19.84 8.13 6.65
CA THR A 23 19.17 9.04 5.72
C THR A 23 18.07 9.87 6.39
N PHE A 24 17.21 9.22 7.18
CA PHE A 24 16.01 9.86 7.75
C PHE A 24 16.14 10.24 9.22
N GLY A 25 17.18 9.78 9.90
CA GLY A 25 17.37 9.94 11.35
C GLY A 25 16.60 8.91 12.17
N GLU A 26 17.08 8.65 13.39
CA GLU A 26 16.51 7.66 14.32
C GLU A 26 15.04 7.90 14.64
N GLY A 27 14.68 9.15 14.92
CA GLY A 27 13.31 9.51 15.29
C GLY A 27 12.30 9.30 14.16
N THR A 28 12.69 9.56 12.91
CA THR A 28 11.84 9.30 11.73
C THR A 28 11.71 7.82 11.49
N TYR A 29 12.81 7.07 11.56
CA TYR A 29 12.78 5.62 11.40
C TYR A 29 11.90 4.95 12.46
N ALA A 30 12.01 5.34 13.73
CA ALA A 30 11.16 4.82 14.80
C ALA A 30 9.67 5.08 14.56
N LYS A 31 9.31 6.24 13.99
CA LYS A 31 7.93 6.55 13.60
C LYS A 31 7.47 5.68 12.42
N LEU A 32 8.29 5.53 11.39
CA LEU A 32 7.97 4.68 10.24
C LEU A 32 7.71 3.24 10.65
N LYS A 33 8.54 2.71 11.54
CA LYS A 33 8.40 1.33 12.05
C LYS A 33 7.07 1.08 12.76
N ARG A 34 6.45 2.08 13.37
CA ARG A 34 5.18 1.95 14.13
C ARG A 34 3.93 2.15 13.28
N LEU A 35 4.09 2.47 12.00
CA LEU A 35 2.95 2.74 11.15
C LEU A 35 2.13 1.47 10.88
N LYS A 36 0.83 1.67 10.80
CA LYS A 36 -0.12 0.75 10.19
C LYS A 36 -0.53 1.31 8.83
N VAL A 37 -0.19 0.62 7.76
CA VAL A 37 -0.41 1.07 6.39
C VAL A 37 -1.40 0.19 5.67
N GLY A 38 -2.47 0.79 5.14
CA GLY A 38 -3.44 0.12 4.28
C GLY A 38 -3.04 0.26 2.81
N ILE A 39 -3.05 -0.84 2.06
CA ILE A 39 -2.83 -0.86 0.62
C ILE A 39 -4.03 -1.50 -0.06
N VAL A 40 -4.70 -0.74 -0.90
CA VAL A 40 -5.89 -1.19 -1.64
C VAL A 40 -5.58 -1.26 -3.12
N GLY A 41 -5.58 -2.48 -3.66
CA GLY A 41 -5.07 -2.83 -4.97
C GLY A 41 -3.62 -3.36 -4.90
N CYS A 42 -3.46 -4.67 -5.03
CA CYS A 42 -2.18 -5.37 -4.90
C CYS A 42 -1.67 -5.86 -6.27
N SER A 43 -1.66 -4.99 -7.28
CA SER A 43 -1.13 -5.33 -8.60
C SER A 43 0.10 -4.45 -8.92
N GLY A 44 0.25 -3.93 -10.13
CA GLY A 44 1.43 -3.19 -10.58
C GLY A 44 1.92 -2.12 -9.60
N THR A 45 1.14 -1.06 -9.38
CA THR A 45 1.50 0.04 -8.46
C THR A 45 1.51 -0.42 -6.99
N GLY A 46 0.51 -1.20 -6.59
CA GLY A 46 0.42 -1.72 -5.22
C GLY A 46 1.57 -2.67 -4.88
N GLY A 47 1.94 -3.55 -5.82
CA GLY A 47 3.06 -4.48 -5.64
C GLY A 47 4.39 -3.76 -5.38
N VAL A 48 4.68 -2.70 -6.15
CA VAL A 48 5.87 -1.86 -5.91
C VAL A 48 5.82 -1.22 -4.53
N SER A 49 4.66 -0.69 -4.13
CA SER A 49 4.49 -0.06 -2.81
C SER A 49 4.67 -1.06 -1.67
N ILE A 50 4.12 -2.28 -1.82
CA ILE A 50 4.28 -3.36 -0.84
C ILE A 50 5.76 -3.72 -0.69
N GLU A 51 6.48 -3.92 -1.80
CA GLU A 51 7.91 -4.26 -1.79
C GLU A 51 8.73 -3.20 -1.02
N GLN A 52 8.45 -1.92 -1.23
CA GLN A 52 9.18 -0.86 -0.53
C GLN A 52 8.81 -0.81 0.97
N LEU A 53 7.52 -0.89 1.31
CA LEU A 53 7.07 -0.79 2.69
C LEU A 53 7.55 -1.95 3.56
N MET A 54 7.58 -3.17 3.03
CA MET A 54 8.10 -4.32 3.77
C MET A 54 9.60 -4.17 4.08
N ARG A 55 10.38 -3.49 3.21
CA ARG A 55 11.81 -3.21 3.45
C ARG A 55 12.02 -2.16 4.55
N TYR A 56 11.04 -1.33 4.84
CA TYR A 56 11.08 -0.42 6.00
C TYR A 56 10.63 -1.09 7.30
N ALA A 57 10.24 -2.37 7.27
CA ALA A 57 9.73 -3.11 8.44
C ALA A 57 8.58 -2.36 9.13
N ILE A 58 7.62 -1.89 8.34
CA ILE A 58 6.39 -1.26 8.83
C ILE A 58 5.67 -2.23 9.77
N GLU A 59 5.17 -1.76 10.91
CA GLU A 59 4.62 -2.62 11.96
C GLU A 59 3.44 -3.47 11.48
N GLU A 60 2.48 -2.85 10.79
CA GLU A 60 1.32 -3.58 10.27
C GLU A 60 0.99 -3.14 8.84
N ILE A 61 0.84 -4.09 7.94
CA ILE A 61 0.44 -3.88 6.56
C ILE A 61 -0.92 -4.56 6.34
N VAL A 62 -1.91 -3.76 5.91
CA VAL A 62 -3.26 -4.26 5.57
C VAL A 62 -3.37 -4.30 4.06
N LEU A 63 -3.57 -5.48 3.49
CA LEU A 63 -3.68 -5.71 2.05
C LEU A 63 -5.12 -5.99 1.65
N VAL A 64 -5.63 -5.26 0.66
CA VAL A 64 -7.00 -5.42 0.14
C VAL A 64 -6.94 -5.53 -1.37
N ASP A 65 -7.38 -6.67 -1.90
CA ASP A 65 -7.51 -6.92 -3.36
C ASP A 65 -8.45 -8.12 -3.57
N PRO A 66 -9.46 -8.05 -4.45
CA PRO A 66 -10.38 -9.16 -4.69
C PRO A 66 -9.79 -10.26 -5.56
N ASP A 67 -8.73 -9.98 -6.31
CA ASP A 67 -8.28 -10.79 -7.43
C ASP A 67 -7.34 -11.93 -7.02
N ILE A 68 -7.27 -12.91 -7.90
CA ILE A 68 -6.25 -13.95 -7.92
C ILE A 68 -5.14 -13.58 -8.92
N ILE A 69 -4.03 -14.28 -8.83
CA ILE A 69 -2.93 -14.15 -9.79
C ILE A 69 -3.26 -14.94 -11.05
N GLU A 70 -3.25 -14.26 -12.18
CA GLU A 70 -3.41 -14.81 -13.51
C GLU A 70 -2.12 -14.62 -14.33
N GLU A 71 -1.92 -15.43 -15.36
CA GLU A 71 -0.74 -15.33 -16.24
C GLU A 71 -0.54 -13.93 -16.80
N LYS A 72 -1.61 -13.24 -17.19
CA LYS A 72 -1.58 -11.83 -17.66
C LYS A 72 -1.08 -10.82 -16.61
N ASN A 73 -0.95 -11.21 -15.34
CA ASN A 73 -0.44 -10.35 -14.27
C ASN A 73 1.09 -10.46 -14.10
N LEU A 74 1.71 -11.54 -14.60
CA LEU A 74 3.13 -11.85 -14.35
C LEU A 74 4.09 -10.76 -14.85
N ASN A 75 3.67 -9.98 -15.84
CA ASN A 75 4.45 -8.88 -16.39
C ASN A 75 4.60 -7.66 -15.46
N ARG A 76 3.81 -7.58 -14.37
CA ARG A 76 3.81 -6.44 -13.46
C ARG A 76 3.62 -6.78 -11.99
N LEU A 77 3.43 -8.05 -11.65
CA LEU A 77 3.29 -8.49 -10.27
C LEU A 77 4.66 -8.89 -9.73
N ILE A 78 5.24 -8.05 -8.87
CA ILE A 78 6.58 -8.26 -8.31
C ILE A 78 6.65 -9.57 -7.54
N GLY A 79 7.69 -10.37 -7.83
CA GLY A 79 7.93 -11.65 -7.18
C GLY A 79 7.11 -12.82 -7.74
N SER A 80 6.15 -12.56 -8.66
CA SER A 80 5.37 -13.62 -9.28
C SER A 80 6.20 -14.48 -10.25
N ARG A 81 5.75 -15.72 -10.44
CA ARG A 81 6.38 -16.70 -11.32
C ARG A 81 5.32 -17.44 -12.11
N ASN A 82 5.69 -17.91 -13.30
CA ASN A 82 4.84 -18.81 -14.07
C ASN A 82 4.98 -20.23 -13.52
N SER A 83 4.26 -20.54 -12.47
CA SER A 83 4.29 -21.80 -11.74
C SER A 83 2.96 -22.03 -11.02
N ASP A 84 2.60 -23.32 -10.83
CA ASP A 84 1.33 -23.73 -10.23
C ASP A 84 1.18 -23.26 -8.78
N ASP A 85 2.28 -23.03 -8.07
CA ASP A 85 2.29 -22.51 -6.71
C ASP A 85 2.06 -21.00 -6.63
N CYS A 86 2.05 -20.29 -7.76
CA CYS A 86 1.81 -18.87 -7.87
C CYS A 86 0.46 -18.53 -8.53
N LEU A 87 0.19 -19.18 -9.67
CA LEU A 87 -1.05 -18.93 -10.41
C LEU A 87 -2.28 -19.43 -9.65
N GLY A 88 -3.35 -18.66 -9.69
CA GLY A 88 -4.60 -18.96 -8.97
C GLY A 88 -4.61 -18.57 -7.49
N GLN A 89 -3.47 -18.19 -6.91
CA GLN A 89 -3.45 -17.64 -5.56
C GLN A 89 -4.11 -16.27 -5.47
N ALA A 90 -4.75 -15.97 -4.31
CA ALA A 90 -5.17 -14.61 -4.01
C ALA A 90 -3.94 -13.69 -3.96
N LYS A 91 -3.99 -12.52 -4.63
CA LYS A 91 -2.88 -11.56 -4.65
C LYS A 91 -2.49 -11.14 -3.24
N VAL A 92 -3.46 -10.95 -2.34
CA VAL A 92 -3.20 -10.55 -0.95
C VAL A 92 -2.44 -11.63 -0.16
N GLU A 93 -2.77 -12.91 -0.37
CA GLU A 93 -2.07 -14.03 0.31
C GLU A 93 -0.67 -14.24 -0.26
N PHE A 94 -0.49 -14.05 -1.56
CA PHE A 94 0.82 -14.07 -2.19
C PHE A 94 1.74 -13.01 -1.57
N TYR A 95 1.30 -11.76 -1.47
CA TYR A 95 2.10 -10.69 -0.87
C TYR A 95 2.28 -10.85 0.64
N LYS A 96 1.29 -11.39 1.34
CA LYS A 96 1.46 -11.74 2.76
C LYS A 96 2.62 -12.72 2.95
N ARG A 97 2.67 -13.80 2.14
CA ARG A 97 3.77 -14.75 2.18
C ARG A 97 5.10 -14.05 1.87
N LEU A 98 5.16 -13.23 0.82
CA LEU A 98 6.36 -12.50 0.44
C LEU A 98 6.87 -11.59 1.58
N ILE A 99 5.97 -10.87 2.26
CA ILE A 99 6.31 -10.03 3.42
C ILE A 99 6.84 -10.90 4.58
N MET A 100 6.15 -11.99 4.88
CA MET A 100 6.55 -12.88 5.98
C MET A 100 7.92 -13.52 5.73
N ASP A 101 8.23 -13.88 4.49
CA ASP A 101 9.51 -14.47 4.09
C ASP A 101 10.69 -13.50 4.26
N THR A 102 10.45 -12.18 4.29
CA THR A 102 11.52 -11.21 4.63
C THR A 102 11.97 -11.30 6.08
N ASN A 103 11.12 -11.82 6.96
CA ASN A 103 11.35 -11.92 8.40
C ASN A 103 11.79 -10.62 9.08
N LEU A 104 11.31 -9.46 8.58
CA LEU A 104 11.63 -8.13 9.11
C LEU A 104 10.66 -7.66 10.21
N GLY A 105 9.69 -8.50 10.61
CA GLY A 105 8.81 -8.28 11.75
C GLY A 105 7.48 -7.60 11.45
N SER A 106 7.16 -7.31 10.19
CA SER A 106 5.85 -6.75 9.82
C SER A 106 4.71 -7.74 10.05
N ARG A 107 3.62 -7.28 10.68
CA ARG A 107 2.36 -8.03 10.74
C ARG A 107 1.53 -7.75 9.49
N VAL A 108 0.84 -8.77 8.96
CA VAL A 108 0.05 -8.62 7.74
C VAL A 108 -1.38 -9.08 7.96
N ARG A 109 -2.33 -8.22 7.60
CA ARG A 109 -3.75 -8.58 7.45
C ARG A 109 -4.14 -8.55 5.99
N THR A 110 -4.93 -9.51 5.58
CA THR A 110 -5.36 -9.68 4.20
C THR A 110 -6.88 -9.71 4.10
N PHE A 111 -7.40 -9.05 3.07
CA PHE A 111 -8.80 -9.05 2.71
C PHE A 111 -8.93 -9.31 1.21
N GLN A 112 -9.26 -10.55 0.85
CA GLN A 112 -9.56 -10.91 -0.54
C GLN A 112 -10.98 -10.49 -0.87
N THR A 113 -11.22 -9.20 -1.01
CA THR A 113 -12.56 -8.66 -1.22
C THR A 113 -12.55 -7.34 -1.97
N ASN A 114 -13.68 -7.03 -2.59
CA ASN A 114 -13.92 -5.69 -3.13
C ASN A 114 -14.23 -4.71 -1.99
N ILE A 115 -13.47 -3.64 -1.88
CA ILE A 115 -13.62 -2.62 -0.84
C ILE A 115 -15.04 -2.01 -0.79
N CYS A 116 -15.75 -2.02 -1.93
CA CYS A 116 -17.11 -1.47 -2.01
C CYS A 116 -18.17 -2.34 -1.30
N THR A 117 -17.86 -3.59 -0.95
CA THR A 117 -18.82 -4.56 -0.44
C THR A 117 -18.52 -5.10 0.96
N SER A 118 -17.39 -4.71 1.56
CA SER A 118 -16.95 -5.25 2.85
C SER A 118 -16.84 -4.16 3.92
N ILE A 119 -17.77 -4.18 4.87
CA ILE A 119 -17.75 -3.29 6.04
C ILE A 119 -16.56 -3.60 6.93
N GLU A 120 -16.25 -4.88 7.13
CA GLU A 120 -15.11 -5.33 7.93
C GLU A 120 -13.79 -4.75 7.41
N THR A 121 -13.60 -4.77 6.09
CA THR A 121 -12.43 -4.18 5.44
C THR A 121 -12.34 -2.68 5.70
N LEU A 122 -13.46 -1.96 5.57
CA LEU A 122 -13.50 -0.53 5.85
C LEU A 122 -13.21 -0.21 7.32
N GLN A 123 -13.73 -1.02 8.25
CA GLN A 123 -13.42 -0.90 9.67
C GLN A 123 -11.94 -1.14 9.97
N CYS A 124 -11.32 -2.14 9.33
CA CYS A 124 -9.88 -2.37 9.48
C CYS A 124 -9.06 -1.20 8.90
N LEU A 125 -9.40 -0.73 7.71
CA LEU A 125 -8.72 0.40 7.07
C LEU A 125 -8.89 1.71 7.85
N SER A 126 -10.01 1.91 8.54
CA SER A 126 -10.25 3.12 9.36
C SER A 126 -9.28 3.26 10.54
N THR A 127 -8.56 2.20 10.88
CA THR A 127 -7.53 2.19 11.94
C THR A 127 -6.11 2.31 11.41
N CYS A 128 -5.92 2.54 10.11
CA CYS A 128 -4.60 2.77 9.51
C CYS A 128 -4.14 4.20 9.70
N ASP A 129 -2.83 4.39 9.83
CA ASP A 129 -2.20 5.72 9.88
C ASP A 129 -2.10 6.36 8.51
N ILE A 130 -1.98 5.54 7.45
CA ILE A 130 -1.85 5.96 6.05
C ILE A 130 -2.55 4.93 5.17
N ILE A 131 -3.19 5.39 4.09
CA ILE A 131 -3.75 4.50 3.07
C ILE A 131 -3.16 4.83 1.69
N LEU A 132 -2.76 3.78 0.97
CA LEU A 132 -2.33 3.82 -0.42
C LEU A 132 -3.43 3.19 -1.29
N GLY A 133 -4.04 3.97 -2.18
CA GLY A 133 -5.00 3.49 -3.16
C GLY A 133 -4.33 3.26 -4.51
N CYS A 134 -4.19 2.00 -4.88
CA CYS A 134 -3.51 1.53 -6.09
C CYS A 134 -4.49 0.84 -7.05
N MET A 135 -5.78 1.16 -6.92
CA MET A 135 -6.84 0.56 -7.73
C MET A 135 -7.19 1.43 -8.94
N ASP A 136 -7.78 0.83 -9.94
CA ASP A 136 -8.26 1.48 -11.17
C ASP A 136 -9.73 1.90 -11.10
N SER A 137 -10.53 1.34 -10.18
CA SER A 137 -11.96 1.61 -10.08
C SER A 137 -12.28 2.99 -9.48
N ALA A 138 -13.08 3.78 -10.18
CA ALA A 138 -13.56 5.08 -9.69
C ALA A 138 -14.40 4.95 -8.40
N SER A 139 -15.21 3.89 -8.27
CA SER A 139 -16.02 3.60 -7.09
C SER A 139 -15.16 3.33 -5.87
N GLY A 140 -14.12 2.51 -5.99
CA GLY A 140 -13.20 2.21 -4.90
C GLY A 140 -12.43 3.45 -4.46
N ARG A 141 -11.92 4.26 -5.39
CA ARG A 141 -11.27 5.54 -5.09
C ARG A 141 -12.20 6.50 -4.34
N ASN A 142 -13.48 6.59 -4.74
CA ASN A 142 -14.46 7.43 -4.07
C ASN A 142 -14.71 6.95 -2.63
N ILE A 143 -14.83 5.64 -2.40
CA ILE A 143 -15.01 5.08 -1.06
C ILE A 143 -13.79 5.38 -0.19
N LEU A 144 -12.56 5.18 -0.68
CA LEU A 144 -11.36 5.52 0.06
C LEU A 144 -11.28 7.02 0.38
N ASN A 145 -11.59 7.88 -0.58
CA ASN A 145 -11.61 9.32 -0.36
C ASN A 145 -12.58 9.70 0.78
N ARG A 146 -13.77 9.10 0.81
CA ARG A 146 -14.77 9.33 1.88
C ARG A 146 -14.30 8.78 3.21
N LEU A 147 -13.81 7.54 3.25
CA LEU A 147 -13.28 6.90 4.46
C LEU A 147 -12.15 7.75 5.06
N CYS A 148 -11.16 8.09 4.25
CA CYS A 148 -9.99 8.83 4.69
C CYS A 148 -10.33 10.25 5.16
N THR A 149 -11.28 10.92 4.48
CA THR A 149 -11.78 12.23 4.91
C THR A 149 -12.50 12.13 6.25
N PHE A 150 -13.36 11.12 6.43
CA PHE A 150 -14.15 10.92 7.66
C PHE A 150 -13.26 10.53 8.84
N CYS A 151 -12.30 9.63 8.62
CA CYS A 151 -11.41 9.12 9.67
C CYS A 151 -10.13 9.95 9.84
N LEU A 152 -9.96 11.05 9.08
CA LEU A 152 -8.78 11.93 9.10
C LEU A 152 -7.47 11.22 8.75
N ILE A 153 -7.52 10.22 7.86
CA ILE A 153 -6.37 9.42 7.44
C ILE A 153 -5.72 10.03 6.20
N PRO A 154 -4.41 10.29 6.18
CA PRO A 154 -3.67 10.63 4.97
C PRO A 154 -3.85 9.57 3.87
N TYR A 155 -4.21 10.00 2.66
CA TYR A 155 -4.48 9.11 1.55
C TYR A 155 -3.63 9.47 0.34
N PHE A 156 -2.95 8.48 -0.21
CA PHE A 156 -2.20 8.60 -1.46
C PHE A 156 -2.94 7.80 -2.55
N ASP A 157 -3.54 8.52 -3.50
CA ASP A 157 -4.16 7.92 -4.68
C ASP A 157 -3.14 7.83 -5.80
N MET A 158 -2.83 6.61 -6.22
CA MET A 158 -1.85 6.33 -7.25
C MET A 158 -2.49 5.66 -8.46
N GLY A 159 -2.24 6.21 -9.61
CA GLY A 159 -2.80 5.71 -10.86
C GLY A 159 -1.81 5.77 -12.02
N VAL A 160 -1.92 4.78 -12.90
CA VAL A 160 -1.23 4.72 -14.18
C VAL A 160 -2.28 4.48 -15.26
N SER A 161 -2.26 5.27 -16.31
CA SER A 161 -3.09 5.09 -17.50
C SER A 161 -2.17 5.00 -18.73
N ILE A 162 -2.40 3.97 -19.53
CA ILE A 162 -1.67 3.74 -20.78
C ILE A 162 -2.69 3.71 -21.91
N VAL A 163 -2.49 4.56 -22.91
CA VAL A 163 -3.31 4.60 -24.14
C VAL A 163 -2.46 4.02 -25.27
N ALA A 164 -2.93 2.93 -25.86
CA ALA A 164 -2.31 2.33 -27.04
C ALA A 164 -2.73 3.08 -28.31
N ASP A 165 -1.83 3.16 -29.29
CA ASP A 165 -2.07 3.80 -30.59
C ASP A 165 -2.88 2.92 -31.58
N GLY A 166 -3.18 1.67 -31.19
CA GLY A 166 -3.88 0.70 -32.04
C GLY A 166 -2.98 0.01 -33.09
N HIS A 167 -1.71 0.37 -33.17
CA HIS A 167 -0.76 -0.16 -34.16
C HIS A 167 0.44 -0.88 -33.50
N GLY A 168 0.29 -1.25 -32.22
CA GLY A 168 1.32 -1.93 -31.44
C GLY A 168 2.26 -1.00 -30.67
N GLY A 169 2.02 0.31 -30.72
CA GLY A 169 2.73 1.33 -29.95
C GLY A 169 1.91 1.93 -28.81
N ILE A 170 2.52 2.83 -28.08
CA ILE A 170 1.90 3.58 -26.97
C ILE A 170 1.77 5.04 -27.40
N GLU A 171 0.54 5.54 -27.47
CA GLU A 171 0.25 6.94 -27.72
C GLU A 171 0.54 7.84 -26.52
N LYS A 172 0.13 7.38 -25.33
CA LYS A 172 0.24 8.18 -24.10
C LYS A 172 0.41 7.32 -22.86
N ILE A 173 1.30 7.73 -21.97
CA ILE A 173 1.39 7.23 -20.60
C ILE A 173 1.12 8.40 -19.66
N THR A 174 0.17 8.24 -18.77
CA THR A 174 -0.13 9.21 -17.72
C THR A 174 0.01 8.54 -16.36
N THR A 175 0.81 9.12 -15.48
CA THR A 175 0.95 8.69 -14.10
C THR A 175 0.52 9.82 -13.17
N ALA A 176 -0.13 9.49 -12.09
CA ALA A 176 -0.53 10.47 -11.09
C ALA A 176 -0.38 9.88 -9.69
N VAL A 177 0.16 10.69 -8.79
CA VAL A 177 0.14 10.44 -7.34
C VAL A 177 -0.49 11.65 -6.69
N HIS A 178 -1.66 11.48 -6.11
CA HIS A 178 -2.37 12.52 -5.40
C HIS A 178 -2.28 12.30 -3.89
N TYR A 179 -1.56 13.17 -3.21
CA TYR A 179 -1.63 13.23 -1.75
C TYR A 179 -2.89 13.99 -1.34
N ILE A 180 -3.78 13.29 -0.67
CA ILE A 180 -5.04 13.81 -0.17
C ILE A 180 -4.91 13.94 1.34
N GLN A 181 -4.89 15.19 1.79
CA GLN A 181 -4.80 15.54 3.19
C GLN A 181 -6.20 15.86 3.71
N PRO A 182 -6.71 15.12 4.70
CA PRO A 182 -8.02 15.37 5.29
C PRO A 182 -8.15 16.82 5.78
N GLY A 183 -9.30 17.44 5.51
CA GLY A 183 -9.55 18.84 5.83
C GLY A 183 -8.91 19.87 4.89
N LYS A 184 -8.03 19.45 3.97
CA LYS A 184 -7.35 20.36 3.01
C LYS A 184 -7.60 20.01 1.55
N SER A 185 -7.66 18.73 1.22
CA SER A 185 -7.86 18.29 -0.16
C SER A 185 -8.67 17.01 -0.25
N SER A 186 -9.24 16.75 -1.43
CA SER A 186 -9.97 15.52 -1.77
C SER A 186 -9.67 15.15 -3.22
N LEU A 187 -10.06 13.96 -3.67
CA LEU A 187 -9.98 13.59 -5.09
C LEU A 187 -10.73 14.59 -5.99
N PHE A 188 -11.83 15.15 -5.52
CA PHE A 188 -12.64 16.10 -6.29
C PHE A 188 -11.99 17.49 -6.41
N SER A 189 -11.08 17.84 -5.52
CA SER A 189 -10.32 19.11 -5.58
C SER A 189 -9.02 18.99 -6.39
N ARG A 190 -8.68 17.80 -6.83
CA ARG A 190 -7.48 17.48 -7.61
C ARG A 190 -7.88 17.11 -9.06
N LYS A 191 -8.36 18.10 -9.80
CA LYS A 191 -8.69 17.97 -11.23
C LYS A 191 -7.49 18.27 -12.12
#